data_b2aef4e352f5d6489fddc25724bcf0e2
#
_entry.id   b2aef4e352f5d6489fddc25724bcf0e2
#
_cell.length_a   1.000
_cell.length_b   1.000
_cell.length_c   1.000
_cell.angle_alpha   90.00
_cell.angle_beta   90.00
_cell.angle_gamma   90.00
#
_symmetry.space_group_name_H-M   'P 1'
#
loop_
_entity.id
_entity.type
_entity.pdbx_description
1 polymer ?
#
loop_
_entity_poly.entity_id
_entity_poly.type
_entity_poly.pdbx_seq_one_letter_code
_entity_poly.pdbx_strand_id
1 'polypeptide(L)'
;MVKHTVIARVSDGLPLAASVDDDQNGEAELADYKNKAKLLFRKMNENSEEKCSIESGNYYFHYLIQNGVCYMTICERSYPRQFAFSYLEELAKEFSMSYGNEVEKKNLRPYAFVKFDTFMQKTKKVYQNTRTQHNLDRLNTELNEVANIMTKNLENVLWRGEGLEKMSSLSDQLRYESQKYKKSARDLNLQLLLRKYGPLVFIVIIILLVLYWRFWWY
;
A
#
# COMPACT_ATOMS: atom_id res chain seq x y z
N MET A 1 12.52 4.23 5.61
CA MET A 1 11.42 3.28 5.92
C MET A 1 10.38 3.29 4.80
N VAL A 2 9.67 2.17 4.60
CA VAL A 2 8.48 2.11 3.72
C VAL A 2 7.33 2.87 4.38
N LYS A 3 6.78 3.87 3.73
CA LYS A 3 5.69 4.72 4.26
C LYS A 3 4.33 4.24 3.75
N HIS A 4 4.18 4.12 2.46
CA HIS A 4 2.90 3.78 1.84
C HIS A 4 3.09 2.87 0.64
N THR A 5 2.15 1.98 0.39
CA THR A 5 2.16 1.08 -0.76
C THR A 5 0.80 1.11 -1.44
N VAL A 6 0.80 1.17 -2.76
CA VAL A 6 -0.42 1.14 -3.58
C VAL A 6 -0.21 0.16 -4.73
N ILE A 7 -1.23 -0.59 -5.03
CA ILE A 7 -1.30 -1.51 -6.17
C ILE A 7 -2.37 -0.98 -7.12
N ALA A 8 -2.04 -0.83 -8.39
CA ALA A 8 -2.97 -0.33 -9.40
C ALA A 8 -2.87 -1.12 -10.71
N ARG A 9 -3.95 -1.19 -11.45
CA ARG A 9 -3.96 -1.76 -12.80
C ARG A 9 -3.38 -0.74 -13.79
N VAL A 10 -2.48 -1.19 -14.66
CA VAL A 10 -1.75 -0.30 -15.58
C VAL A 10 -2.65 0.23 -16.68
N SER A 11 -3.58 -0.57 -17.19
CA SER A 11 -4.41 -0.23 -18.36
C SER A 11 -5.32 1.00 -18.16
N ASP A 12 -5.77 1.25 -16.93
CA ASP A 12 -6.71 2.33 -16.60
C ASP A 12 -6.32 3.12 -15.35
N GLY A 13 -5.20 2.78 -14.72
CA GLY A 13 -4.74 3.40 -13.48
C GLY A 13 -5.66 3.15 -12.28
N LEU A 14 -6.54 2.12 -12.36
CA LEU A 14 -7.48 1.80 -11.29
C LEU A 14 -6.74 1.31 -10.04
N PRO A 15 -6.88 1.96 -8.88
CA PRO A 15 -6.30 1.48 -7.65
C PRO A 15 -7.02 0.19 -7.19
N LEU A 16 -6.26 -0.87 -7.00
CA LEU A 16 -6.74 -2.20 -6.64
C LEU A 16 -6.65 -2.46 -5.13
N ALA A 17 -5.55 -2.05 -4.51
CA ALA A 17 -5.30 -2.14 -3.07
C ALA A 17 -4.34 -1.03 -2.63
N ALA A 18 -4.38 -0.66 -1.36
CA ALA A 18 -3.40 0.24 -0.77
C ALA A 18 -3.17 -0.10 0.71
N SER A 19 -1.97 0.21 1.22
CA SER A 19 -1.69 0.06 2.65
C SER A 19 -2.43 1.13 3.46
N VAL A 20 -2.96 0.71 4.60
CA VAL A 20 -3.49 1.64 5.61
C VAL A 20 -2.33 2.04 6.51
N ASP A 21 -2.06 3.34 6.61
CA ASP A 21 -0.97 3.85 7.42
C ASP A 21 -1.47 4.20 8.82
N ASP A 22 -0.71 3.76 9.83
CA ASP A 22 -0.99 4.04 11.24
C ASP A 22 -0.32 5.33 11.75
N ASP A 23 0.55 5.96 10.95
CA ASP A 23 1.31 7.15 11.34
C ASP A 23 0.45 8.43 11.32
N GLN A 24 -0.09 8.81 12.46
CA GLN A 24 -0.88 10.05 12.62
C GLN A 24 -0.03 11.33 12.50
N ASN A 25 1.28 11.27 12.71
CA ASN A 25 2.16 12.45 12.82
C ASN A 25 2.70 12.99 11.48
N GLY A 26 2.51 12.30 10.36
CA GLY A 26 2.99 12.70 9.03
C GLY A 26 1.92 12.71 7.95
N GLU A 27 0.64 12.66 8.32
CA GLU A 27 -0.48 12.45 7.37
C GLU A 27 -0.59 13.55 6.32
N ALA A 28 -0.34 14.80 6.67
CA ALA A 28 -0.50 15.93 5.73
C ALA A 28 0.57 15.90 4.63
N GLU A 29 1.84 15.68 5.00
CA GLU A 29 2.93 15.57 4.04
C GLU A 29 2.77 14.32 3.15
N LEU A 30 2.47 13.18 3.76
CA LEU A 30 2.29 11.93 3.04
C LEU A 30 1.06 11.95 2.11
N ALA A 31 0.02 12.74 2.42
CA ALA A 31 -1.16 12.91 1.59
C ALA A 31 -0.83 13.47 0.22
N ASP A 32 0.08 14.45 0.12
CA ASP A 32 0.54 15.00 -1.14
C ASP A 32 1.26 13.92 -1.99
N TYR A 33 2.16 13.15 -1.37
CA TYR A 33 2.85 12.06 -2.06
C TYR A 33 1.90 10.94 -2.51
N LYS A 34 0.87 10.63 -1.73
CA LYS A 34 -0.19 9.68 -2.14
C LYS A 34 -0.97 10.17 -3.36
N ASN A 35 -1.25 11.47 -3.43
CA ASN A 35 -1.89 12.06 -4.61
C ASN A 35 -0.96 12.03 -5.83
N LYS A 36 0.32 12.33 -5.65
CA LYS A 36 1.34 12.20 -6.71
C LYS A 36 1.46 10.75 -7.22
N ALA A 37 1.40 9.76 -6.33
CA ALA A 37 1.37 8.34 -6.73
C ALA A 37 0.18 8.02 -7.64
N LYS A 38 -1.01 8.52 -7.33
CA LYS A 38 -2.20 8.31 -8.18
C LYS A 38 -2.08 8.99 -9.54
N LEU A 39 -1.46 10.17 -9.59
CA LEU A 39 -1.18 10.84 -10.87
C LEU A 39 -0.18 10.04 -11.70
N LEU A 40 0.83 9.44 -11.07
CA LEU A 40 1.76 8.55 -11.75
C LEU A 40 1.04 7.36 -12.38
N PHE A 41 0.15 6.68 -11.65
CA PHE A 41 -0.62 5.56 -12.19
C PHE A 41 -1.43 5.92 -13.44
N ARG A 42 -2.01 7.11 -13.49
CA ARG A 42 -2.76 7.59 -14.66
C ARG A 42 -1.89 7.87 -15.88
N LYS A 43 -0.60 8.12 -15.68
CA LYS A 43 0.38 8.35 -16.76
C LYS A 43 1.13 7.10 -17.18
N MET A 44 1.03 6.02 -16.41
CA MET A 44 1.60 4.73 -16.78
C MET A 44 0.82 4.11 -17.93
N ASN A 45 1.53 3.43 -18.79
CA ASN A 45 1.00 2.67 -19.92
C ASN A 45 1.80 1.38 -20.10
N GLU A 46 1.40 0.56 -21.05
CA GLU A 46 2.06 -0.72 -21.34
C GLU A 46 3.53 -0.59 -21.77
N ASN A 47 3.94 0.60 -22.26
CA ASN A 47 5.32 0.90 -22.64
C ASN A 47 6.14 1.48 -21.48
N SER A 48 5.58 1.56 -20.28
CA SER A 48 6.33 1.99 -19.10
C SER A 48 7.35 0.95 -18.70
N GLU A 49 8.47 1.40 -18.15
CA GLU A 49 9.52 0.49 -17.66
C GLU A 49 8.99 -0.44 -16.59
N GLU A 50 9.45 -1.68 -16.60
CA GLU A 50 9.02 -2.69 -15.61
C GLU A 50 9.43 -2.32 -14.19
N LYS A 51 10.65 -1.75 -14.01
CA LYS A 51 11.18 -1.33 -12.72
C LYS A 51 11.74 0.09 -12.83
N CYS A 52 11.32 0.97 -11.94
CA CYS A 52 11.83 2.35 -11.91
C CYS A 52 11.79 2.93 -10.50
N SER A 53 12.71 3.84 -10.22
CA SER A 53 12.70 4.69 -9.03
C SER A 53 12.44 6.13 -9.43
N ILE A 54 11.49 6.79 -8.79
CA ILE A 54 11.15 8.18 -9.06
C ILE A 54 11.45 9.00 -7.81
N GLU A 55 12.35 9.97 -7.95
CA GLU A 55 12.76 10.86 -6.87
C GLU A 55 11.76 12.01 -6.71
N SER A 56 11.35 12.29 -5.47
CA SER A 56 10.50 13.42 -5.11
C SER A 56 10.80 13.90 -3.69
N GLY A 57 11.53 14.98 -3.57
CA GLY A 57 11.89 15.57 -2.27
C GLY A 57 12.58 14.57 -1.35
N ASN A 58 11.97 14.32 -0.19
CA ASN A 58 12.50 13.43 0.84
C ASN A 58 12.19 11.95 0.62
N TYR A 59 11.44 11.63 -0.44
CA TYR A 59 10.94 10.29 -0.71
C TYR A 59 11.30 9.80 -2.11
N TYR A 60 11.37 8.47 -2.23
CA TYR A 60 11.39 7.76 -3.50
C TYR A 60 10.08 7.00 -3.71
N PHE A 61 9.58 7.03 -4.94
CA PHE A 61 8.57 6.12 -5.43
C PHE A 61 9.28 4.99 -6.17
N HIS A 62 9.30 3.81 -5.61
CA HIS A 62 9.78 2.63 -6.31
C HIS A 62 8.57 1.89 -6.85
N TYR A 63 8.61 1.53 -8.13
CA TYR A 63 7.53 0.73 -8.70
C TYR A 63 8.06 -0.46 -9.50
N LEU A 64 7.25 -1.51 -9.51
CA LEU A 64 7.40 -2.72 -10.30
C LEU A 64 6.10 -2.93 -11.07
N ILE A 65 6.19 -3.15 -12.39
CA ILE A 65 5.08 -3.56 -13.23
C ILE A 65 5.23 -5.04 -13.57
N GLN A 66 4.22 -5.82 -13.24
CA GLN A 66 4.20 -7.25 -13.55
C GLN A 66 2.75 -7.68 -13.87
N ASN A 67 2.56 -8.40 -14.96
CA ASN A 67 1.25 -8.91 -15.39
C ASN A 67 0.15 -7.82 -15.47
N GLY A 68 0.47 -6.64 -16.04
CA GLY A 68 -0.47 -5.52 -16.16
C GLY A 68 -0.84 -4.81 -14.85
N VAL A 69 -0.16 -5.16 -13.75
CA VAL A 69 -0.34 -4.56 -12.42
C VAL A 69 0.92 -3.81 -12.02
N CYS A 70 0.74 -2.58 -11.55
CA CYS A 70 1.81 -1.76 -10.99
C CYS A 70 1.75 -1.82 -9.47
N TYR A 71 2.85 -2.22 -8.86
CA TYR A 71 3.10 -2.23 -7.42
C TYR A 71 4.01 -1.06 -7.12
N MET A 72 3.54 -0.08 -6.35
CA MET A 72 4.31 1.13 -6.04
C MET A 72 4.41 1.32 -4.55
N THR A 73 5.62 1.64 -4.08
CA THR A 73 5.87 1.99 -2.68
C THR A 73 6.54 3.35 -2.55
N ILE A 74 6.15 4.10 -1.52
CA ILE A 74 6.74 5.36 -1.12
C ILE A 74 7.69 5.07 0.04
N CYS A 75 8.98 5.32 -0.17
CA CYS A 75 10.03 5.08 0.82
C CYS A 75 10.77 6.36 1.15
N GLU A 76 11.25 6.49 2.38
CA GLU A 76 12.22 7.53 2.72
C GLU A 76 13.49 7.39 1.87
N ARG A 77 14.14 8.51 1.59
CA ARG A 77 15.38 8.56 0.78
C ARG A 77 16.51 7.69 1.35
N SER A 78 16.54 7.52 2.67
CA SER A 78 17.54 6.68 3.37
C SER A 78 17.25 5.17 3.27
N TYR A 79 16.07 4.77 2.78
CA TYR A 79 15.72 3.36 2.71
C TYR A 79 16.40 2.69 1.51
N PRO A 80 17.09 1.52 1.71
CA PRO A 80 17.81 0.88 0.64
C PRO A 80 16.89 0.44 -0.49
N ARG A 81 17.22 0.84 -1.73
CA ARG A 81 16.45 0.53 -2.95
C ARG A 81 16.22 -0.97 -3.12
N GLN A 82 17.25 -1.77 -2.82
CA GLN A 82 17.21 -3.21 -2.92
C GLN A 82 16.04 -3.82 -2.12
N PHE A 83 15.88 -3.43 -0.87
CA PHE A 83 14.79 -3.92 -0.03
C PHE A 83 13.42 -3.42 -0.51
N ALA A 84 13.37 -2.22 -1.10
CA ALA A 84 12.13 -1.72 -1.67
C ALA A 84 11.66 -2.60 -2.84
N PHE A 85 12.57 -3.00 -3.73
CA PHE A 85 12.21 -3.88 -4.85
C PHE A 85 11.92 -5.32 -4.41
N SER A 86 12.71 -5.90 -3.50
CA SER A 86 12.41 -7.23 -2.94
C SER A 86 11.04 -7.26 -2.25
N TYR A 87 10.69 -6.20 -1.53
CA TYR A 87 9.36 -6.03 -0.95
C TYR A 87 8.27 -6.01 -2.03
N LEU A 88 8.46 -5.25 -3.11
CA LEU A 88 7.50 -5.17 -4.22
C LEU A 88 7.35 -6.50 -4.96
N GLU A 89 8.44 -7.25 -5.16
CA GLU A 89 8.45 -8.56 -5.79
C GLU A 89 7.67 -9.60 -4.96
N GLU A 90 7.84 -9.58 -3.63
CA GLU A 90 7.08 -10.45 -2.73
C GLU A 90 5.57 -10.12 -2.77
N LEU A 91 5.23 -8.82 -2.78
CA LEU A 91 3.83 -8.40 -2.95
C LEU A 91 3.27 -8.82 -4.32
N ALA A 92 4.04 -8.66 -5.39
CA ALA A 92 3.61 -9.01 -6.74
C ALA A 92 3.33 -10.51 -6.87
N LYS A 93 4.21 -11.34 -6.31
CA LYS A 93 4.05 -12.80 -6.29
C LYS A 93 2.75 -13.20 -5.56
N GLU A 94 2.54 -12.75 -4.36
CA GLU A 94 1.38 -13.12 -3.54
C GLU A 94 0.07 -12.56 -4.13
N PHE A 95 0.09 -11.30 -4.60
CA PHE A 95 -1.08 -10.69 -5.21
C PHE A 95 -1.50 -11.40 -6.49
N SER A 96 -0.54 -11.75 -7.35
CA SER A 96 -0.80 -12.49 -8.58
C SER A 96 -1.39 -13.89 -8.30
N MET A 97 -0.88 -14.58 -7.27
CA MET A 97 -1.40 -15.89 -6.86
C MET A 97 -2.83 -15.79 -6.30
N SER A 98 -3.12 -14.73 -5.54
CA SER A 98 -4.42 -14.58 -4.86
C SER A 98 -5.51 -13.97 -5.75
N TYR A 99 -5.15 -13.05 -6.66
CA TYR A 99 -6.10 -12.20 -7.37
C TYR A 99 -5.83 -12.06 -8.87
N GLY A 100 -4.78 -12.68 -9.43
CA GLY A 100 -4.37 -12.51 -10.82
C GLY A 100 -5.52 -12.64 -11.82
N ASN A 101 -6.36 -13.67 -11.68
CA ASN A 101 -7.52 -13.90 -12.54
C ASN A 101 -8.67 -12.89 -12.36
N GLU A 102 -8.66 -12.14 -11.26
CA GLU A 102 -9.73 -11.18 -10.96
C GLU A 102 -9.40 -9.78 -11.45
N VAL A 103 -8.11 -9.47 -11.60
CA VAL A 103 -7.63 -8.13 -12.00
C VAL A 103 -8.14 -7.70 -13.37
N GLU A 104 -8.31 -8.65 -14.29
CA GLU A 104 -8.75 -8.40 -15.68
C GLU A 104 -10.24 -8.08 -15.81
N LYS A 105 -11.03 -8.29 -14.76
CA LYS A 105 -12.48 -8.00 -14.79
C LYS A 105 -12.72 -6.51 -15.06
N LYS A 106 -13.51 -6.18 -16.09
CA LYS A 106 -13.79 -4.79 -16.51
C LYS A 106 -14.56 -3.96 -15.47
N ASN A 107 -15.34 -4.59 -14.58
CA ASN A 107 -16.23 -3.92 -13.63
C ASN A 107 -15.69 -3.92 -12.19
N LEU A 108 -14.38 -3.88 -12.02
CA LEU A 108 -13.80 -3.75 -10.68
C LEU A 108 -14.05 -2.36 -10.10
N ARG A 109 -14.40 -2.34 -8.82
CA ARG A 109 -14.47 -1.08 -8.06
C ARG A 109 -13.07 -0.68 -7.60
N PRO A 110 -12.79 0.63 -7.46
CA PRO A 110 -11.57 1.06 -6.81
C PRO A 110 -11.40 0.36 -5.45
N TYR A 111 -10.17 -0.09 -5.20
CA TYR A 111 -9.79 -0.81 -3.97
C TYR A 111 -10.57 -2.11 -3.72
N ALA A 112 -10.89 -2.85 -4.78
CA ALA A 112 -11.63 -4.12 -4.67
C ALA A 112 -10.92 -5.15 -3.79
N PHE A 113 -9.59 -5.11 -3.70
CA PHE A 113 -8.76 -6.07 -2.96
C PHE A 113 -8.24 -5.50 -1.63
N VAL A 114 -9.08 -4.77 -0.91
CA VAL A 114 -8.75 -4.16 0.38
C VAL A 114 -8.21 -5.17 1.41
N LYS A 115 -8.63 -6.43 1.35
CA LYS A 115 -8.16 -7.50 2.24
C LYS A 115 -6.65 -7.78 2.11
N PHE A 116 -6.07 -7.44 0.98
CA PHE A 116 -4.62 -7.59 0.75
C PHE A 116 -3.78 -6.67 1.63
N ASP A 117 -4.38 -5.62 2.21
CA ASP A 117 -3.71 -4.74 3.17
C ASP A 117 -3.07 -5.51 4.32
N THR A 118 -3.73 -6.54 4.84
CA THR A 118 -3.18 -7.37 5.92
C THR A 118 -1.84 -8.02 5.54
N PHE A 119 -1.72 -8.50 4.30
CA PHE A 119 -0.47 -9.04 3.79
C PHE A 119 0.58 -7.94 3.60
N MET A 120 0.21 -6.81 3.00
CA MET A 120 1.10 -5.66 2.83
C MET A 120 1.68 -5.17 4.16
N GLN A 121 0.85 -5.07 5.20
CA GLN A 121 1.29 -4.64 6.54
C GLN A 121 2.24 -5.66 7.19
N LYS A 122 1.95 -6.95 7.06
CA LYS A 122 2.82 -8.01 7.58
C LYS A 122 4.18 -7.99 6.89
N THR A 123 4.21 -7.96 5.58
CA THR A 123 5.43 -7.94 4.78
C THR A 123 6.21 -6.64 5.01
N LYS A 124 5.53 -5.48 5.08
CA LYS A 124 6.14 -4.19 5.43
C LYS A 124 6.92 -4.27 6.75
N LYS A 125 6.35 -4.88 7.80
CA LYS A 125 7.03 -5.06 9.10
C LYS A 125 8.28 -5.93 8.99
N VAL A 126 8.26 -6.97 8.17
CA VAL A 126 9.43 -7.83 7.92
C VAL A 126 10.56 -7.02 7.30
N TYR A 127 10.28 -6.25 6.25
CA TYR A 127 11.28 -5.46 5.53
C TYR A 127 11.74 -4.19 6.27
N GLN A 128 11.02 -3.74 7.28
CA GLN A 128 11.42 -2.65 8.17
C GLN A 128 12.32 -3.08 9.32
N ASN A 129 12.34 -4.38 9.66
CA ASN A 129 13.14 -4.89 10.76
C ASN A 129 14.62 -5.00 10.35
N THR A 130 15.50 -4.28 11.04
CA THR A 130 16.95 -4.24 10.78
C THR A 130 17.61 -5.62 10.82
N ARG A 131 17.14 -6.54 11.69
CA ARG A 131 17.66 -7.91 11.75
C ARG A 131 17.32 -8.70 10.48
N THR A 132 16.12 -8.52 9.97
CA THR A 132 15.68 -9.17 8.72
C THR A 132 16.42 -8.57 7.52
N GLN A 133 16.66 -7.27 7.49
CA GLN A 133 17.48 -6.61 6.47
C GLN A 133 18.88 -7.21 6.38
N HIS A 134 19.54 -7.40 7.51
CA HIS A 134 20.88 -8.01 7.53
C HIS A 134 20.91 -9.46 7.04
N ASN A 135 19.84 -10.24 7.29
CA ASN A 135 19.71 -11.60 6.78
C ASN A 135 19.38 -11.62 5.28
N LEU A 136 18.59 -10.67 4.80
CA LEU A 136 18.27 -10.50 3.37
C LEU A 136 19.51 -10.08 2.56
N ASP A 137 20.40 -9.24 3.10
CA ASP A 137 21.67 -8.89 2.45
C ASP A 137 22.55 -10.10 2.17
N ARG A 138 22.53 -11.11 3.04
CA ARG A 138 23.28 -12.35 2.86
C ARG A 138 22.67 -13.28 1.81
N LEU A 139 21.35 -13.22 1.61
CA LEU A 139 20.61 -14.05 0.65
C LEU A 139 20.56 -13.40 -0.75
N ASN A 140 20.66 -12.08 -0.81
CA ASN A 140 20.46 -11.29 -2.03
C ASN A 140 21.78 -10.93 -2.77
N THR A 141 22.78 -11.78 -2.72
CA THR A 141 23.99 -11.63 -3.56
C THR A 141 23.68 -11.67 -5.07
N GLU A 142 22.46 -12.04 -5.46
CA GLU A 142 22.00 -12.10 -6.87
C GLU A 142 21.41 -10.79 -7.41
N LEU A 143 21.27 -9.73 -6.60
CA LEU A 143 20.62 -8.48 -7.04
C LEU A 143 21.59 -7.45 -7.67
N ASN A 144 22.46 -7.88 -8.55
CA ASN A 144 23.16 -6.97 -9.48
C ASN A 144 22.19 -6.21 -10.41
N GLU A 145 20.95 -6.69 -10.56
CA GLU A 145 19.90 -6.05 -11.38
C GLU A 145 19.43 -4.70 -10.82
N VAL A 146 19.48 -4.50 -9.51
CA VAL A 146 19.01 -3.24 -8.88
C VAL A 146 19.90 -2.05 -9.20
N ALA A 147 21.19 -2.30 -9.53
CA ALA A 147 22.11 -1.24 -9.94
C ALA A 147 21.70 -0.58 -11.27
N ASN A 148 21.04 -1.32 -12.15
CA ASN A 148 20.64 -0.86 -13.48
C ASN A 148 19.23 -0.23 -13.51
N ILE A 149 18.52 -0.19 -12.38
CA ILE A 149 17.17 0.40 -12.33
C ILE A 149 17.27 1.91 -12.54
N MET A 150 16.54 2.39 -13.55
CA MET A 150 16.51 3.81 -13.90
C MET A 150 15.94 4.65 -12.75
N THR A 151 16.57 5.81 -12.52
CA THR A 151 16.06 6.83 -11.60
C THR A 151 15.57 8.03 -12.39
N LYS A 152 14.34 8.46 -12.17
CA LYS A 152 13.71 9.62 -12.80
C LYS A 152 13.35 10.64 -11.74
N ASN A 153 13.27 11.93 -12.12
CA ASN A 153 12.68 12.95 -11.26
C ASN A 153 11.17 12.99 -11.48
N LEU A 154 10.41 13.12 -10.40
CA LEU A 154 8.94 13.13 -10.43
C LEU A 154 8.40 14.24 -11.34
N GLU A 155 8.99 15.42 -11.27
CA GLU A 155 8.58 16.56 -12.09
C GLU A 155 8.70 16.22 -13.58
N ASN A 156 9.79 15.62 -14.01
CA ASN A 156 9.99 15.23 -15.40
C ASN A 156 8.97 14.18 -15.88
N VAL A 157 8.48 13.33 -14.97
CA VAL A 157 7.49 12.30 -15.30
C VAL A 157 6.08 12.87 -15.35
N LEU A 158 5.74 13.74 -14.40
CA LEU A 158 4.39 14.33 -14.31
C LEU A 158 4.16 15.46 -15.32
N TRP A 159 5.18 16.27 -15.61
CA TRP A 159 5.05 17.48 -16.44
C TRP A 159 5.19 17.21 -17.94
N ARG A 160 5.48 16.03 -18.35
CA ARG A 160 5.61 15.68 -19.77
C ARG A 160 4.24 15.69 -20.44
N GLY A 161 3.71 16.91 -20.72
CA GLY A 161 2.56 17.11 -21.62
C GLY A 161 1.29 17.76 -21.08
N GLU A 162 1.20 18.19 -19.81
CA GLU A 162 -0.03 18.86 -19.31
C GLU A 162 0.26 20.02 -18.35
N GLY A 163 -0.50 21.12 -18.49
CA GLY A 163 -0.38 22.32 -17.66
C GLY A 163 -0.88 22.12 -16.22
N LEU A 164 -0.35 22.94 -15.32
CA LEU A 164 -0.56 22.96 -13.85
C LEU A 164 -2.02 23.03 -13.40
N GLU A 165 -2.92 23.61 -14.20
CA GLU A 165 -4.30 23.89 -13.79
C GLU A 165 -5.19 22.65 -13.64
N LYS A 166 -4.93 21.61 -14.44
CA LYS A 166 -5.69 20.33 -14.33
C LYS A 166 -5.35 19.50 -13.08
N MET A 167 -4.21 19.78 -12.46
CA MET A 167 -3.74 19.01 -11.30
C MET A 167 -4.48 19.34 -10.00
N SER A 168 -4.94 20.59 -9.84
CA SER A 168 -5.66 21.02 -8.64
C SER A 168 -7.01 20.33 -8.50
N SER A 169 -7.82 20.30 -9.56
CA SER A 169 -9.14 19.64 -9.54
C SER A 169 -9.05 18.12 -9.42
N LEU A 170 -7.99 17.53 -9.99
CA LEU A 170 -7.74 16.09 -9.91
C LEU A 170 -7.30 15.67 -8.50
N SER A 171 -6.51 16.52 -7.83
CA SER A 171 -6.04 16.30 -6.45
C SER A 171 -7.19 16.20 -5.46
N ASP A 172 -8.23 17.01 -5.59
CA ASP A 172 -9.38 17.03 -4.69
C ASP A 172 -10.26 15.77 -4.84
N GLN A 173 -10.49 15.31 -6.06
CA GLN A 173 -11.19 14.03 -6.30
C GLN A 173 -10.44 12.83 -5.72
N LEU A 174 -9.12 12.79 -5.90
CA LEU A 174 -8.27 11.72 -5.41
C LEU A 174 -8.19 11.69 -3.87
N ARG A 175 -8.29 12.86 -3.24
CA ARG A 175 -8.32 13.02 -1.79
C ARG A 175 -9.59 12.41 -1.19
N TYR A 176 -10.74 12.63 -1.83
CA TYR A 176 -12.02 12.06 -1.42
C TYR A 176 -12.04 10.53 -1.52
N GLU A 177 -11.55 9.96 -2.62
CA GLU A 177 -11.45 8.51 -2.80
C GLU A 177 -10.53 7.85 -1.76
N SER A 178 -9.41 8.50 -1.40
CA SER A 178 -8.48 8.02 -0.38
C SER A 178 -9.11 7.97 1.01
N GLN A 179 -9.90 8.98 1.37
CA GLN A 179 -10.60 9.02 2.67
C GLN A 179 -11.66 7.93 2.75
N LYS A 180 -12.39 7.69 1.68
CA LYS A 180 -13.39 6.61 1.61
C LYS A 180 -12.75 5.23 1.76
N TYR A 181 -11.59 5.02 1.14
CA TYR A 181 -10.83 3.79 1.28
C TYR A 181 -10.34 3.55 2.72
N LYS A 182 -9.75 4.59 3.36
CA LYS A 182 -9.28 4.52 4.74
C LYS A 182 -10.40 4.11 5.70
N LYS A 183 -11.61 4.64 5.49
CA LYS A 183 -12.78 4.27 6.28
C LYS A 183 -13.17 2.81 6.07
N SER A 184 -13.26 2.35 4.82
CA SER A 184 -13.62 0.97 4.50
C SER A 184 -12.61 -0.06 5.02
N ALA A 185 -11.31 0.25 4.97
CA ALA A 185 -10.26 -0.63 5.49
C ALA A 185 -10.27 -0.68 7.04
N ARG A 186 -10.55 0.44 7.72
CA ARG A 186 -10.72 0.46 9.18
C ARG A 186 -11.93 -0.37 9.61
N ASP A 187 -13.05 -0.24 8.92
CA ASP A 187 -14.28 -0.97 9.23
C ASP A 187 -14.08 -2.49 9.07
N LEU A 188 -13.32 -2.93 8.06
CA LEU A 188 -12.98 -4.34 7.87
C LEU A 188 -12.06 -4.87 8.97
N ASN A 189 -11.05 -4.09 9.38
CA ASN A 189 -10.15 -4.48 10.47
C ASN A 189 -10.91 -4.58 11.79
N LEU A 190 -11.84 -3.67 12.04
CA LEU A 190 -12.70 -3.67 13.23
C LEU A 190 -13.64 -4.88 13.23
N GLN A 191 -14.23 -5.23 12.07
CA GLN A 191 -15.05 -6.43 11.93
C GLN A 191 -14.27 -7.72 12.18
N LEU A 192 -13.01 -7.81 11.71
CA LEU A 192 -12.15 -8.95 11.95
C LEU A 192 -11.78 -9.09 13.44
N LEU A 193 -11.52 -7.97 14.13
CA LEU A 193 -11.27 -7.95 15.58
C LEU A 193 -12.52 -8.34 16.36
N LEU A 194 -13.68 -7.80 16.03
CA LEU A 194 -14.95 -8.15 16.67
C LEU A 194 -15.30 -9.62 16.45
N ARG A 195 -15.07 -10.15 15.26
CA ARG A 195 -15.31 -11.58 14.98
C ARG A 195 -14.38 -12.50 15.75
N LYS A 196 -13.12 -12.07 15.99
CA LYS A 196 -12.12 -12.85 16.74
C LYS A 196 -12.33 -12.78 18.24
N TYR A 197 -12.62 -11.60 18.80
CA TYR A 197 -12.72 -11.37 20.24
C TYR A 197 -14.14 -11.20 20.76
N GLY A 198 -15.13 -10.96 19.89
CA GLY A 198 -16.53 -10.79 20.23
C GLY A 198 -17.09 -11.90 21.12
N PRO A 199 -16.97 -13.19 20.77
CA PRO A 199 -17.50 -14.27 21.58
C PRO A 199 -16.82 -14.36 22.96
N LEU A 200 -15.55 -14.02 23.07
CA LEU A 200 -14.80 -14.05 24.32
C LEU A 200 -15.23 -12.94 25.27
N VAL A 201 -15.43 -11.72 24.74
CA VAL A 201 -15.95 -10.58 25.50
C VAL A 201 -17.37 -10.84 25.97
N PHE A 202 -18.22 -11.45 25.14
CA PHE A 202 -19.59 -11.82 25.50
C PHE A 202 -19.65 -12.82 26.67
N ILE A 203 -18.78 -13.84 26.67
CA ILE A 203 -18.67 -14.81 27.77
C ILE A 203 -18.25 -14.11 29.08
N VAL A 204 -17.28 -13.19 29.03
CA VAL A 204 -16.83 -12.45 30.22
C VAL A 204 -17.96 -11.59 30.79
N ILE A 205 -18.75 -10.92 29.94
CA ILE A 205 -19.90 -10.10 30.38
C ILE A 205 -20.95 -10.99 31.06
N ILE A 206 -21.27 -12.17 30.53
CA ILE A 206 -22.22 -13.10 31.13
C ILE A 206 -21.73 -13.56 32.53
N ILE A 207 -20.45 -13.89 32.66
CA ILE A 207 -19.87 -14.29 33.95
C ILE A 207 -19.98 -13.16 34.98
N LEU A 208 -19.67 -11.92 34.59
CA LEU A 208 -19.81 -10.75 35.46
C LEU A 208 -21.27 -10.49 35.89
N LEU A 209 -22.24 -10.67 34.98
CA LEU A 209 -23.66 -10.54 35.31
C LEU A 209 -24.12 -11.62 36.30
N VAL A 210 -23.70 -12.86 36.13
CA VAL A 210 -24.01 -13.96 37.06
C VAL A 210 -23.41 -13.71 38.44
N LEU A 211 -22.16 -13.23 38.51
CA LEU A 211 -21.49 -12.88 39.77
C LEU A 211 -22.22 -11.70 40.46
N TYR A 212 -22.60 -10.67 39.68
CA TYR A 212 -23.36 -9.54 40.20
C TYR A 212 -24.70 -9.96 40.78
N TRP A 213 -25.46 -10.82 40.06
CA TRP A 213 -26.76 -11.35 40.53
C TRP A 213 -26.58 -12.20 41.78
N ARG A 214 -25.54 -13.04 41.84
CA ARG A 214 -25.23 -13.86 43.01
C ARG A 214 -24.87 -13.01 44.24
N PHE A 215 -24.15 -11.89 44.05
CA PHE A 215 -23.77 -10.98 45.14
C PHE A 215 -24.96 -10.17 45.67
N TRP A 216 -25.92 -9.87 44.80
CA TRP A 216 -27.12 -9.10 45.22
C TRP A 216 -28.19 -9.97 45.91
N TRP A 217 -28.14 -11.29 45.71
CA TRP A 217 -29.07 -12.23 46.33
C TRP A 217 -28.55 -12.85 47.66
N TYR A 218 -27.32 -12.56 48.04
CA TYR A 218 -26.72 -12.99 49.29
C TYR A 218 -26.58 -11.80 50.26
#